data_3573a0a1264e6460731a0195b2e6830b
#
_entry.id   3573a0a1264e6460731a0195b2e6830b
#
_cell.length_a   1.000
_cell.length_b   1.000
_cell.length_c   1.000
_cell.angle_alpha   90.00
_cell.angle_beta   90.00
_cell.angle_gamma   90.00
#
_symmetry.space_group_name_H-M   'P 1'
#
loop_
_entity.id
_entity.type
_entity.pdbx_description
1 polymer ?
#
loop_
_entity_poly.entity_id
_entity_poly.type
_entity_poly.pdbx_seq_one_letter_code
_entity_poly.pdbx_strand_id
1 'polypeptide(L)'
;MTEYGYFLMAEEHEPAALVEQARMAEQAGFTALWISDHYHPWNEAQGQSSFVWSVIGALAQATSLPIQTAVTCPIRRIHPAIVAQAVATSAVLLEGRFRLGVGSGEALNEHVLGDRWPPPAIRLEMLEEAIAVMRQLFGGRKVSHHGKHYTVENARLYTVPEEPVPIDIAAFGSAAAALAGRVGDGFITMVPDAELVARFRRGSGAGGNSKPVRGGLKVCWGPDAGEALRTAHRLWASEALPGQLLSLLPTPAHFEQACELVTPERVAQRVICGPDADAHIRALAAYAEAGFDTVYVNQIGPDQRGFFDFYRSKVLPQLAG
;
A
#
# COMPACT_ATOMS: atom_id res chain seq x y z
N MET A 1 7.61 16.02 12.20
CA MET A 1 6.37 15.54 12.84
C MET A 1 5.80 14.47 11.93
N THR A 2 5.39 13.32 12.45
CA THR A 2 4.82 12.23 11.66
C THR A 2 3.38 12.55 11.28
N GLU A 3 3.01 12.36 10.02
CA GLU A 3 1.65 12.54 9.51
C GLU A 3 0.86 11.23 9.60
N TYR A 4 -0.47 11.32 9.68
CA TYR A 4 -1.35 10.16 9.77
C TYR A 4 -2.35 10.15 8.62
N GLY A 5 -2.27 9.09 7.80
CA GLY A 5 -3.15 8.84 6.67
C GLY A 5 -4.13 7.70 6.93
N TYR A 6 -5.10 7.54 6.05
CA TYR A 6 -6.03 6.41 6.06
C TYR A 6 -5.75 5.46 4.90
N PHE A 7 -5.85 4.16 5.14
CA PHE A 7 -5.59 3.12 4.15
C PHE A 7 -6.89 2.47 3.68
N LEU A 8 -7.30 2.77 2.46
CA LEU A 8 -8.48 2.21 1.79
C LEU A 8 -8.16 0.78 1.31
N MET A 9 -8.90 -0.21 1.83
CA MET A 9 -8.74 -1.63 1.45
C MET A 9 -9.77 -2.03 0.41
N ALA A 10 -9.33 -2.13 -0.84
CA ALA A 10 -10.19 -2.51 -1.96
C ALA A 10 -10.65 -3.97 -1.89
N GLU A 11 -10.03 -4.80 -1.07
CA GLU A 11 -10.36 -6.20 -0.85
C GLU A 11 -11.60 -6.39 0.05
N GLU A 12 -11.88 -5.43 0.93
CA GLU A 12 -13.01 -5.50 1.86
C GLU A 12 -14.22 -4.67 1.44
N HIS A 13 -14.01 -3.66 0.60
CA HIS A 13 -15.02 -2.62 0.39
C HIS A 13 -15.35 -2.38 -1.07
N GLU A 14 -16.64 -2.22 -1.37
CA GLU A 14 -17.12 -1.82 -2.69
C GLU A 14 -16.59 -0.42 -3.09
N PRO A 15 -16.45 -0.12 -4.38
CA PRO A 15 -15.94 1.17 -4.85
C PRO A 15 -16.62 2.40 -4.27
N ALA A 16 -17.96 2.35 -4.13
CA ALA A 16 -18.71 3.46 -3.55
C ALA A 16 -18.40 3.65 -2.05
N ALA A 17 -18.20 2.56 -1.32
CA ALA A 17 -17.81 2.62 0.10
C ALA A 17 -16.39 3.18 0.27
N LEU A 18 -15.44 2.83 -0.61
CA LEU A 18 -14.10 3.42 -0.60
C LEU A 18 -14.12 4.94 -0.81
N VAL A 19 -14.96 5.42 -1.72
CA VAL A 19 -15.15 6.87 -1.94
C VAL A 19 -15.72 7.57 -0.70
N GLU A 20 -16.70 6.95 -0.03
CA GLU A 20 -17.26 7.51 1.21
C GLU A 20 -16.25 7.47 2.36
N GLN A 21 -15.46 6.38 2.50
CA GLN A 21 -14.38 6.31 3.48
C GLN A 21 -13.33 7.41 3.27
N ALA A 22 -12.99 7.76 2.03
CA ALA A 22 -12.08 8.84 1.74
C ALA A 22 -12.60 10.20 2.26
N ARG A 23 -13.91 10.47 2.09
CA ARG A 23 -14.54 11.67 2.64
C ARG A 23 -14.54 11.67 4.16
N MET A 24 -14.89 10.54 4.77
CA MET A 24 -14.86 10.39 6.24
C MET A 24 -13.46 10.55 6.80
N ALA A 25 -12.43 10.02 6.13
CA ALA A 25 -11.03 10.18 6.52
C ALA A 25 -10.61 11.66 6.53
N GLU A 26 -10.93 12.40 5.48
CA GLU A 26 -10.66 13.84 5.38
C GLU A 26 -11.38 14.61 6.49
N GLN A 27 -12.65 14.32 6.74
CA GLN A 27 -13.44 14.95 7.81
C GLN A 27 -12.95 14.59 9.22
N ALA A 28 -12.35 13.41 9.39
CA ALA A 28 -11.77 12.97 10.65
C ALA A 28 -10.40 13.60 10.94
N GLY A 29 -9.74 14.22 9.94
CA GLY A 29 -8.45 14.87 10.09
C GLY A 29 -7.25 14.04 9.67
N PHE A 30 -7.45 12.95 8.92
CA PHE A 30 -6.36 12.28 8.23
C PHE A 30 -5.81 13.17 7.10
N THR A 31 -4.50 13.07 6.83
CA THR A 31 -3.80 14.00 5.93
C THR A 31 -3.48 13.41 4.56
N ALA A 32 -3.64 12.10 4.38
CA ALA A 32 -3.33 11.40 3.13
C ALA A 32 -4.10 10.08 3.04
N LEU A 33 -4.17 9.52 1.82
CA LEU A 33 -4.82 8.24 1.56
C LEU A 33 -3.85 7.25 0.90
N TRP A 34 -3.86 6.01 1.39
CA TRP A 34 -3.40 4.83 0.64
C TRP A 34 -4.59 4.09 0.06
N ILE A 35 -4.35 3.35 -1.04
CA ILE A 35 -5.29 2.40 -1.62
C ILE A 35 -4.56 1.16 -2.11
N SER A 36 -5.07 -0.03 -1.78
CA SER A 36 -4.55 -1.32 -2.25
C SER A 36 -4.86 -1.56 -3.73
N ASP A 37 -4.00 -2.33 -4.40
CA ASP A 37 -4.15 -2.72 -5.81
C ASP A 37 -4.03 -4.24 -5.94
N HIS A 38 -5.15 -4.93 -5.80
CA HIS A 38 -5.26 -6.37 -5.89
C HIS A 38 -6.20 -6.80 -7.03
N TYR A 39 -6.01 -8.03 -7.51
CA TYR A 39 -6.96 -8.70 -8.41
C TYR A 39 -7.90 -9.63 -7.63
N HIS A 40 -7.37 -10.29 -6.60
CA HIS A 40 -8.12 -11.12 -5.67
C HIS A 40 -8.09 -10.55 -4.26
N PRO A 41 -9.14 -10.72 -3.46
CA PRO A 41 -9.04 -10.57 -2.01
C PRO A 41 -8.12 -11.67 -1.43
N TRP A 42 -7.69 -11.51 -0.18
CA TRP A 42 -6.88 -12.51 0.50
C TRP A 42 -7.67 -13.77 0.89
N ASN A 43 -8.98 -13.63 1.08
CA ASN A 43 -9.92 -14.71 1.34
C ASN A 43 -11.32 -14.32 0.86
N GLU A 44 -12.21 -15.32 0.71
CA GLU A 44 -13.56 -15.12 0.20
C GLU A 44 -14.42 -14.21 1.11
N ALA A 45 -14.12 -14.16 2.42
CA ALA A 45 -14.90 -13.36 3.36
C ALA A 45 -14.67 -11.84 3.21
N GLN A 46 -13.58 -11.40 2.60
CA GLN A 46 -13.35 -10.01 2.23
C GLN A 46 -14.24 -9.58 1.05
N GLY A 47 -14.37 -10.43 0.05
CA GLY A 47 -15.43 -10.40 -0.95
C GLY A 47 -15.33 -9.35 -2.05
N GLN A 48 -14.31 -8.49 -2.05
CA GLN A 48 -14.14 -7.40 -3.03
C GLN A 48 -12.73 -7.43 -3.64
N SER A 49 -12.56 -6.83 -4.80
CA SER A 49 -11.26 -6.42 -5.36
C SER A 49 -11.47 -5.55 -6.59
N SER A 50 -11.75 -4.30 -6.40
CA SER A 50 -12.03 -3.38 -7.49
C SER A 50 -10.75 -2.93 -8.20
N PHE A 51 -10.85 -2.63 -9.52
CA PHE A 51 -9.74 -2.11 -10.28
C PHE A 51 -9.33 -0.71 -9.78
N VAL A 52 -8.18 -0.64 -9.14
CA VAL A 52 -7.73 0.54 -8.38
C VAL A 52 -7.72 1.84 -9.19
N TRP A 53 -7.33 1.78 -10.46
CA TRP A 53 -7.20 2.97 -11.31
C TRP A 53 -8.56 3.63 -11.61
N SER A 54 -9.65 2.84 -11.68
CA SER A 54 -11.02 3.38 -11.79
C SER A 54 -11.45 4.05 -10.48
N VAL A 55 -11.10 3.45 -9.34
CA VAL A 55 -11.42 3.99 -8.01
C VAL A 55 -10.65 5.28 -7.75
N ILE A 56 -9.35 5.36 -8.12
CA ILE A 56 -8.54 6.59 -8.00
C ILE A 56 -9.16 7.73 -8.80
N GLY A 57 -9.70 7.46 -10.00
CA GLY A 57 -10.41 8.46 -10.79
C GLY A 57 -11.64 9.02 -10.07
N ALA A 58 -12.40 8.19 -9.36
CA ALA A 58 -13.53 8.62 -8.53
C ALA A 58 -13.07 9.39 -7.27
N LEU A 59 -12.03 8.91 -6.61
CA LEU A 59 -11.44 9.56 -5.42
C LEU A 59 -10.92 10.95 -5.74
N ALA A 60 -10.35 11.18 -6.93
CA ALA A 60 -9.85 12.49 -7.36
C ALA A 60 -10.92 13.58 -7.36
N GLN A 61 -12.22 13.20 -7.48
CA GLN A 61 -13.35 14.11 -7.44
C GLN A 61 -14.04 14.16 -6.06
N ALA A 62 -13.63 13.30 -5.12
CA ALA A 62 -14.34 13.12 -3.86
C ALA A 62 -13.59 13.71 -2.64
N THR A 63 -12.28 13.90 -2.74
CA THR A 63 -11.43 14.37 -1.63
C THR A 63 -10.29 15.26 -2.13
N SER A 64 -9.82 16.14 -1.27
CA SER A 64 -8.63 16.97 -1.52
C SER A 64 -7.33 16.32 -1.02
N LEU A 65 -7.40 15.15 -0.36
CA LEU A 65 -6.23 14.46 0.19
C LEU A 65 -5.30 13.91 -0.90
N PRO A 66 -3.98 13.93 -0.69
CA PRO A 66 -3.06 13.20 -1.54
C PRO A 66 -3.32 11.68 -1.46
N ILE A 67 -3.17 11.00 -2.61
CA ILE A 67 -3.43 9.57 -2.77
C ILE A 67 -2.19 8.84 -3.26
N GLN A 68 -1.93 7.67 -2.68
CA GLN A 68 -0.86 6.77 -3.10
C GLN A 68 -1.37 5.33 -3.22
N THR A 69 -0.94 4.61 -4.26
CA THR A 69 -1.13 3.15 -4.29
C THR A 69 -0.25 2.45 -3.26
N ALA A 70 -0.78 1.43 -2.58
CA ALA A 70 -0.04 0.70 -1.56
C ALA A 70 -0.32 -0.83 -1.64
N VAL A 71 0.25 -1.54 -2.66
CA VAL A 71 1.10 -1.00 -3.73
C VAL A 71 0.72 -1.62 -5.07
N THR A 72 0.96 -0.92 -6.18
CA THR A 72 0.83 -1.50 -7.51
C THR A 72 2.04 -2.39 -7.83
N CYS A 73 1.81 -3.54 -8.46
CA CYS A 73 2.86 -4.41 -8.97
C CYS A 73 2.99 -4.27 -10.50
N PRO A 74 4.01 -3.56 -11.03
CA PRO A 74 4.16 -3.32 -12.45
C PRO A 74 5.00 -4.39 -13.14
N ILE A 75 4.89 -5.69 -12.74
CA ILE A 75 5.83 -6.71 -13.24
C ILE A 75 5.18 -7.79 -14.12
N ARG A 76 3.95 -8.22 -13.84
CA ARG A 76 3.27 -9.28 -14.63
C ARG A 76 1.85 -8.91 -15.03
N ARG A 77 0.97 -8.72 -14.05
CA ARG A 77 -0.46 -8.47 -14.29
C ARG A 77 -0.71 -7.23 -15.16
N ILE A 78 0.07 -6.16 -14.94
CA ILE A 78 -0.03 -4.94 -15.73
C ILE A 78 1.38 -4.55 -16.21
N HIS A 79 1.53 -4.41 -17.53
CA HIS A 79 2.79 -3.97 -18.14
C HIS A 79 3.19 -2.56 -17.69
N PRO A 80 4.48 -2.28 -17.40
CA PRO A 80 4.90 -0.97 -16.89
C PRO A 80 4.54 0.22 -17.78
N ALA A 81 4.44 0.06 -19.10
CA ALA A 81 3.97 1.12 -19.98
C ALA A 81 2.49 1.48 -19.76
N ILE A 82 1.65 0.49 -19.41
CA ILE A 82 0.24 0.71 -19.09
C ILE A 82 0.10 1.33 -17.70
N VAL A 83 0.90 0.85 -16.73
CA VAL A 83 0.96 1.49 -15.41
C VAL A 83 1.40 2.95 -15.54
N ALA A 84 2.42 3.25 -16.36
CA ALA A 84 2.85 4.62 -16.61
C ALA A 84 1.72 5.52 -17.14
N GLN A 85 0.88 5.01 -18.05
CA GLN A 85 -0.27 5.74 -18.57
C GLN A 85 -1.33 5.99 -17.49
N ALA A 86 -1.65 4.97 -16.69
CA ALA A 86 -2.59 5.09 -15.59
C ALA A 86 -2.11 6.11 -14.54
N VAL A 87 -0.83 6.02 -14.15
CA VAL A 87 -0.16 6.96 -13.23
C VAL A 87 -0.21 8.39 -13.72
N ALA A 88 0.16 8.63 -14.99
CA ALA A 88 0.16 9.96 -15.57
C ALA A 88 -1.26 10.57 -15.59
N THR A 89 -2.26 9.77 -15.93
CA THR A 89 -3.67 10.20 -15.91
C THR A 89 -4.12 10.54 -14.49
N SER A 90 -3.81 9.66 -13.50
CA SER A 90 -4.16 9.88 -12.10
C SER A 90 -3.49 11.13 -11.52
N ALA A 91 -2.23 11.37 -11.87
CA ALA A 91 -1.47 12.53 -11.40
C ALA A 91 -2.06 13.84 -11.94
N VAL A 92 -2.51 13.87 -13.20
CA VAL A 92 -3.20 15.02 -13.79
C VAL A 92 -4.56 15.26 -13.10
N LEU A 93 -5.36 14.20 -12.89
CA LEU A 93 -6.65 14.30 -12.20
C LEU A 93 -6.53 14.76 -10.74
N LEU A 94 -5.45 14.39 -10.09
CA LEU A 94 -5.15 14.74 -8.69
C LEU A 94 -4.31 16.02 -8.57
N GLU A 95 -4.01 16.72 -9.67
CA GLU A 95 -3.30 18.00 -9.64
C GLU A 95 -2.00 17.95 -8.84
N GLY A 96 -1.18 16.91 -9.09
CA GLY A 96 0.10 16.67 -8.40
C GLY A 96 -0.01 15.99 -7.01
N ARG A 97 -1.21 15.72 -6.50
CA ARG A 97 -1.44 15.03 -5.22
C ARG A 97 -1.32 13.50 -5.31
N PHE A 98 -0.89 12.96 -6.46
CA PHE A 98 -0.71 11.53 -6.66
C PHE A 98 0.73 11.09 -6.44
N ARG A 99 0.90 9.96 -5.78
CA ARG A 99 2.17 9.22 -5.65
C ARG A 99 1.98 7.78 -6.07
N LEU A 100 2.99 7.20 -6.69
CA LEU A 100 2.97 5.78 -7.05
C LEU A 100 3.73 4.97 -6.00
N GLY A 101 3.03 4.10 -5.29
CA GLY A 101 3.67 3.05 -4.51
C GLY A 101 3.77 1.77 -5.34
N VAL A 102 4.95 1.17 -5.43
CA VAL A 102 5.20 -0.06 -6.18
C VAL A 102 5.82 -1.15 -5.32
N GLY A 103 5.54 -2.39 -5.68
CA GLY A 103 6.11 -3.57 -5.04
C GLY A 103 6.44 -4.68 -6.02
N SER A 104 7.16 -5.71 -5.54
CA SER A 104 7.49 -6.90 -6.33
C SER A 104 6.38 -7.95 -6.38
N GLY A 105 5.21 -7.63 -5.82
CA GLY A 105 3.96 -8.39 -5.92
C GLY A 105 3.89 -9.69 -5.14
N GLU A 106 2.72 -10.30 -5.21
CA GLU A 106 2.34 -11.59 -4.65
C GLU A 106 1.80 -12.51 -5.74
N ALA A 107 2.01 -13.83 -5.59
CA ALA A 107 1.47 -14.81 -6.53
C ALA A 107 -0.06 -14.71 -6.66
N LEU A 108 -0.76 -14.39 -5.57
CA LEU A 108 -2.21 -14.21 -5.50
C LEU A 108 -2.75 -13.31 -6.64
N ASN A 109 -2.06 -12.22 -6.93
CA ASN A 109 -2.51 -11.22 -7.89
C ASN A 109 -1.87 -11.34 -9.26
N GLU A 110 -0.63 -11.85 -9.32
CA GLU A 110 0.21 -11.75 -10.52
C GLU A 110 0.13 -13.00 -11.42
N HIS A 111 -0.39 -14.14 -10.92
CA HIS A 111 -0.49 -15.37 -11.70
C HIS A 111 -1.72 -15.42 -12.63
N VAL A 112 -2.64 -14.48 -12.51
CA VAL A 112 -3.97 -14.51 -13.18
C VAL A 112 -3.90 -14.52 -14.71
N LEU A 113 -2.79 -14.09 -15.30
CA LEU A 113 -2.56 -14.15 -16.75
C LEU A 113 -1.88 -15.46 -17.21
N GLY A 114 -1.64 -16.41 -16.29
CA GLY A 114 -1.05 -17.71 -16.61
C GLY A 114 0.48 -17.76 -16.58
N ASP A 115 1.13 -16.66 -16.28
CA ASP A 115 2.57 -16.61 -16.17
C ASP A 115 3.08 -17.33 -14.90
N ARG A 116 4.27 -17.92 -14.99
CA ARG A 116 4.95 -18.48 -13.82
C ARG A 116 5.35 -17.36 -12.88
N TRP A 117 5.12 -17.58 -11.57
CA TRP A 117 5.58 -16.64 -10.54
C TRP A 117 7.10 -16.70 -10.39
N PRO A 118 7.84 -15.59 -10.66
CA PRO A 118 9.28 -15.61 -10.65
C PRO A 118 9.87 -15.67 -9.23
N PRO A 119 11.11 -16.17 -9.06
CA PRO A 119 11.84 -16.07 -7.80
C PRO A 119 12.04 -14.62 -7.36
N PRO A 120 12.18 -14.35 -6.05
CA PRO A 120 12.30 -12.99 -5.51
C PRO A 120 13.36 -12.11 -6.16
N ALA A 121 14.55 -12.67 -6.47
CA ALA A 121 15.62 -11.91 -7.13
C ALA A 121 15.22 -11.43 -8.53
N ILE A 122 14.56 -12.29 -9.31
CA ILE A 122 14.06 -11.94 -10.65
C ILE A 122 12.96 -10.89 -10.56
N ARG A 123 12.06 -11.00 -9.56
CA ARG A 123 11.01 -9.99 -9.36
C ARG A 123 11.59 -8.61 -9.03
N LEU A 124 12.68 -8.54 -8.28
CA LEU A 124 13.37 -7.27 -8.00
C LEU A 124 14.04 -6.70 -9.25
N GLU A 125 14.66 -7.54 -10.09
CA GLU A 125 15.21 -7.10 -11.39
C GLU A 125 14.08 -6.56 -12.31
N MET A 126 12.96 -7.26 -12.38
CA MET A 126 11.79 -6.82 -13.14
C MET A 126 11.24 -5.49 -12.62
N LEU A 127 11.16 -5.33 -11.30
CA LEU A 127 10.67 -4.08 -10.69
C LEU A 127 11.63 -2.91 -11.00
N GLU A 128 12.94 -3.12 -10.91
CA GLU A 128 13.94 -2.10 -11.24
C GLU A 128 13.83 -1.66 -12.71
N GLU A 129 13.69 -2.61 -13.63
CA GLU A 129 13.51 -2.32 -15.06
C GLU A 129 12.16 -1.64 -15.34
N ALA A 130 11.07 -2.09 -14.68
CA ALA A 130 9.75 -1.46 -14.80
C ALA A 130 9.75 0.02 -14.37
N ILE A 131 10.44 0.33 -13.26
CA ILE A 131 10.60 1.71 -12.79
C ILE A 131 11.37 2.55 -13.83
N ALA A 132 12.45 2.01 -14.40
CA ALA A 132 13.21 2.69 -15.43
C ALA A 132 12.36 2.99 -16.69
N VAL A 133 11.55 2.04 -17.13
CA VAL A 133 10.60 2.22 -18.25
C VAL A 133 9.58 3.31 -17.95
N MET A 134 8.95 3.27 -16.75
CA MET A 134 7.96 4.27 -16.37
C MET A 134 8.56 5.68 -16.30
N ARG A 135 9.75 5.84 -15.71
CA ARG A 135 10.44 7.15 -15.65
C ARG A 135 10.76 7.71 -17.03
N GLN A 136 11.17 6.85 -17.99
CA GLN A 136 11.39 7.30 -19.37
C GLN A 136 10.10 7.82 -20.00
N LEU A 137 8.97 7.12 -19.81
CA LEU A 137 7.68 7.50 -20.36
C LEU A 137 7.11 8.78 -19.74
N PHE A 138 7.31 9.01 -18.44
CA PHE A 138 6.89 10.25 -17.76
C PHE A 138 7.53 11.50 -18.35
N GLY A 139 8.64 11.37 -19.07
CA GLY A 139 9.25 12.48 -19.80
C GLY A 139 8.45 12.97 -21.02
N GLY A 140 7.32 12.33 -21.38
CA GLY A 140 6.43 12.74 -22.48
C GLY A 140 7.05 12.65 -23.88
N ARG A 141 8.25 12.05 -24.00
CA ARG A 141 8.94 11.83 -25.29
C ARG A 141 8.62 10.43 -25.81
N LYS A 142 8.90 10.22 -27.10
CA LYS A 142 8.82 8.89 -27.71
C LYS A 142 9.91 7.99 -27.15
N VAL A 143 9.52 6.82 -26.68
CA VAL A 143 10.38 5.81 -26.02
C VAL A 143 10.28 4.49 -26.77
N SER A 144 11.43 3.88 -27.08
CA SER A 144 11.58 2.46 -27.37
C SER A 144 12.57 1.88 -26.37
N HIS A 145 12.22 0.76 -25.75
CA HIS A 145 13.01 0.07 -24.74
C HIS A 145 13.05 -1.42 -25.06
N HIS A 146 14.22 -2.00 -25.12
CA HIS A 146 14.47 -3.43 -25.36
C HIS A 146 15.31 -3.95 -24.21
N GLY A 147 14.65 -4.24 -23.08
CA GLY A 147 15.31 -4.69 -21.87
C GLY A 147 15.33 -6.21 -21.72
N LYS A 148 15.73 -6.66 -20.56
CA LYS A 148 15.75 -8.08 -20.21
C LYS A 148 14.33 -8.64 -20.01
N HIS A 149 13.45 -7.83 -19.46
CA HIS A 149 12.10 -8.24 -19.02
C HIS A 149 10.99 -7.56 -19.80
N TYR A 150 11.22 -6.35 -20.32
CA TYR A 150 10.20 -5.58 -20.99
C TYR A 150 10.65 -5.06 -22.36
N THR A 151 9.69 -5.01 -23.26
CA THR A 151 9.85 -4.35 -24.58
C THR A 151 8.78 -3.27 -24.71
N VAL A 152 9.19 -2.08 -25.10
CA VAL A 152 8.32 -0.95 -25.44
C VAL A 152 8.72 -0.42 -26.81
N GLU A 153 7.74 -0.25 -27.70
CA GLU A 153 8.00 0.19 -29.05
C GLU A 153 7.28 1.51 -29.35
N ASN A 154 8.06 2.55 -29.69
CA ASN A 154 7.54 3.81 -30.17
C ASN A 154 6.44 4.44 -29.27
N ALA A 155 6.43 4.14 -27.97
CA ALA A 155 5.41 4.60 -27.05
C ALA A 155 5.65 6.05 -26.62
N ARG A 156 4.56 6.80 -26.43
CA ARG A 156 4.58 8.16 -25.90
C ARG A 156 3.34 8.41 -25.06
N LEU A 157 3.53 8.98 -23.89
CA LEU A 157 2.44 9.55 -23.12
C LEU A 157 2.14 10.97 -23.60
N TYR A 158 0.88 11.24 -23.91
CA TYR A 158 0.41 12.56 -24.35
C TYR A 158 -0.20 13.37 -23.20
N THR A 159 -0.84 12.66 -22.24
CA THR A 159 -1.27 13.24 -20.97
C THR A 159 -0.17 12.97 -19.95
N VAL A 160 0.55 14.01 -19.56
CA VAL A 160 1.63 13.93 -18.55
C VAL A 160 1.43 15.04 -17.52
N PRO A 161 1.69 14.80 -16.24
CA PRO A 161 1.66 15.84 -15.22
C PRO A 161 2.81 16.84 -15.42
N GLU A 162 2.65 18.05 -14.92
CA GLU A 162 3.69 19.09 -14.96
C GLU A 162 4.92 18.70 -14.14
N GLU A 163 4.68 18.11 -12.95
CA GLU A 163 5.74 17.66 -12.06
C GLU A 163 5.93 16.13 -12.13
N PRO A 164 7.16 15.64 -11.98
CA PRO A 164 7.44 14.19 -11.95
C PRO A 164 6.66 13.48 -10.82
N VAL A 165 6.01 12.36 -11.15
CA VAL A 165 5.32 11.54 -10.16
C VAL A 165 6.35 10.81 -9.30
N PRO A 166 6.35 10.99 -7.97
CA PRO A 166 7.23 10.26 -7.08
C PRO A 166 6.86 8.77 -7.04
N ILE A 167 7.89 7.90 -7.05
CA ILE A 167 7.75 6.43 -6.98
C ILE A 167 8.34 5.94 -5.67
N ASP A 168 7.50 5.51 -4.74
CA ASP A 168 7.92 4.89 -3.48
C ASP A 168 7.90 3.36 -3.63
N ILE A 169 8.89 2.68 -3.03
CA ILE A 169 9.06 1.24 -3.21
C ILE A 169 8.78 0.51 -1.89
N ALA A 170 7.90 -0.48 -1.95
CA ALA A 170 7.62 -1.34 -0.81
C ALA A 170 8.69 -2.41 -0.64
N ALA A 171 9.14 -2.61 0.60
CA ALA A 171 10.07 -3.67 0.92
C ALA A 171 9.88 -4.20 2.36
N PHE A 172 10.00 -5.52 2.48
CA PHE A 172 9.95 -6.27 3.74
C PHE A 172 11.26 -7.01 4.03
N GLY A 173 12.25 -6.84 3.16
CA GLY A 173 13.55 -7.49 3.30
C GLY A 173 14.69 -6.60 2.82
N SER A 174 15.91 -6.93 3.25
CA SER A 174 17.08 -6.09 3.07
C SER A 174 17.47 -5.82 1.61
N ALA A 175 17.28 -6.77 0.70
CA ALA A 175 17.60 -6.58 -0.73
C ALA A 175 16.61 -5.58 -1.38
N ALA A 176 15.32 -5.71 -1.09
CA ALA A 176 14.29 -4.80 -1.59
C ALA A 176 14.44 -3.39 -0.98
N ALA A 177 14.79 -3.27 0.31
CA ALA A 177 15.07 -1.98 0.95
C ALA A 177 16.29 -1.27 0.33
N ALA A 178 17.34 -2.02 -0.02
CA ALA A 178 18.48 -1.48 -0.72
C ALA A 178 18.12 -1.01 -2.14
N LEU A 179 17.28 -1.76 -2.87
CA LEU A 179 16.73 -1.35 -4.16
C LEU A 179 15.91 -0.06 -4.02
N ALA A 180 14.99 0.00 -3.03
CA ALA A 180 14.21 1.19 -2.75
C ALA A 180 15.10 2.43 -2.52
N GLY A 181 16.18 2.27 -1.78
CA GLY A 181 17.17 3.34 -1.58
C GLY A 181 17.80 3.84 -2.88
N ARG A 182 18.22 2.92 -3.77
CA ARG A 182 18.89 3.29 -5.01
C ARG A 182 17.98 3.98 -6.03
N VAL A 183 16.79 3.43 -6.26
CA VAL A 183 15.95 3.86 -7.40
C VAL A 183 14.59 4.45 -7.00
N GLY A 184 14.17 4.33 -5.74
CA GLY A 184 12.92 4.90 -5.24
C GLY A 184 13.06 6.37 -4.83
N ASP A 185 11.94 7.08 -4.82
CA ASP A 185 11.81 8.42 -4.26
C ASP A 185 11.36 8.41 -2.80
N GLY A 186 10.89 7.25 -2.30
CA GLY A 186 10.52 6.97 -0.92
C GLY A 186 10.47 5.48 -0.66
N PHE A 187 10.15 5.12 0.58
CA PHE A 187 10.14 3.76 1.10
C PHE A 187 8.80 3.44 1.77
N ILE A 188 8.29 2.24 1.53
CA ILE A 188 7.04 1.72 2.12
C ILE A 188 7.33 0.42 2.85
N THR A 189 6.86 0.28 4.10
CA THR A 189 6.84 -0.98 4.83
C THR A 189 5.70 -1.01 5.84
N MET A 190 5.24 -2.24 6.22
CA MET A 190 4.10 -2.43 7.12
C MET A 190 4.51 -2.66 8.59
N VAL A 191 5.78 -2.50 8.91
CA VAL A 191 6.28 -2.70 10.28
C VAL A 191 7.22 -1.58 10.69
N PRO A 192 7.22 -1.14 11.97
CA PRO A 192 8.10 -0.10 12.48
C PRO A 192 9.53 -0.65 12.73
N ASP A 193 10.21 -1.05 11.66
CA ASP A 193 11.56 -1.64 11.69
C ASP A 193 12.62 -0.58 11.39
N ALA A 194 13.25 -0.05 12.42
CA ALA A 194 14.29 0.97 12.32
C ALA A 194 15.55 0.47 11.56
N GLU A 195 15.87 -0.85 11.61
CA GLU A 195 16.99 -1.39 10.84
C GLU A 195 16.70 -1.39 9.34
N LEU A 196 15.49 -1.74 8.95
CA LEU A 196 15.05 -1.72 7.56
C LEU A 196 15.04 -0.28 7.01
N VAL A 197 14.56 0.69 7.80
CA VAL A 197 14.64 2.13 7.48
C VAL A 197 16.10 2.58 7.32
N ALA A 198 16.98 2.19 8.24
CA ALA A 198 18.40 2.53 8.14
C ALA A 198 19.05 1.92 6.88
N ARG A 199 18.66 0.72 6.48
CA ARG A 199 19.13 0.09 5.25
C ARG A 199 18.68 0.83 3.99
N PHE A 200 17.42 1.24 3.95
CA PHE A 200 16.91 2.12 2.89
C PHE A 200 17.71 3.42 2.79
N ARG A 201 17.90 4.10 3.91
CA ARG A 201 18.67 5.37 3.96
C ARG A 201 20.12 5.19 3.50
N ARG A 202 20.81 4.11 3.91
CA ARG A 202 22.15 3.77 3.40
C ARG A 202 22.18 3.54 1.89
N GLY A 203 21.17 2.85 1.34
CA GLY A 203 21.02 2.61 -0.09
C GLY A 203 20.78 3.89 -0.91
N SER A 204 20.26 4.93 -0.29
CA SER A 204 19.96 6.23 -0.92
C SER A 204 21.18 7.16 -1.02
N GLY A 205 22.33 6.81 -0.45
CA GLY A 205 23.53 7.66 -0.45
C GLY A 205 23.32 8.99 0.27
N ALA A 206 23.94 10.06 -0.19
CA ALA A 206 23.91 11.38 0.44
C ALA A 206 22.50 11.99 0.55
N GLY A 207 21.54 11.58 -0.30
CA GLY A 207 20.14 12.03 -0.27
C GLY A 207 19.22 11.23 0.64
N GLY A 208 19.73 10.20 1.34
CA GLY A 208 18.91 9.22 2.07
C GLY A 208 18.03 9.80 3.17
N ASN A 209 18.45 10.86 3.83
CA ASN A 209 17.68 11.48 4.91
C ASN A 209 16.51 12.36 4.43
N SER A 210 16.47 12.72 3.15
CA SER A 210 15.40 13.53 2.56
C SER A 210 14.29 12.70 1.91
N LYS A 211 14.52 11.40 1.66
CA LYS A 211 13.51 10.54 1.07
C LYS A 211 12.51 10.05 2.13
N PRO A 212 11.20 10.22 1.90
CA PRO A 212 10.20 9.87 2.90
C PRO A 212 10.09 8.36 3.14
N VAL A 213 9.77 8.02 4.40
CA VAL A 213 9.47 6.66 4.85
C VAL A 213 8.01 6.59 5.26
N ARG A 214 7.27 5.65 4.69
CA ARG A 214 5.84 5.48 4.92
C ARG A 214 5.53 4.10 5.46
N GLY A 215 4.64 4.06 6.44
CA GLY A 215 4.20 2.83 7.10
C GLY A 215 2.71 2.60 7.04
N GLY A 216 2.30 1.36 7.24
CA GLY A 216 0.89 0.99 7.36
C GLY A 216 0.63 0.18 8.63
N LEU A 217 -0.52 0.42 9.24
CA LEU A 217 -0.99 -0.27 10.44
C LEU A 217 -2.43 -0.72 10.23
N LYS A 218 -2.71 -2.01 10.45
CA LYS A 218 -4.07 -2.52 10.49
C LYS A 218 -4.60 -2.54 11.91
N VAL A 219 -5.84 -2.06 12.06
CA VAL A 219 -6.58 -2.09 13.32
C VAL A 219 -7.98 -2.64 13.07
N CYS A 220 -8.61 -3.18 14.09
CA CYS A 220 -10.03 -3.54 14.09
C CYS A 220 -10.68 -2.87 15.29
N TRP A 221 -11.09 -1.62 15.11
CA TRP A 221 -11.82 -0.91 16.14
C TRP A 221 -13.27 -1.44 16.21
N GLY A 222 -13.77 -1.52 17.40
CA GLY A 222 -15.15 -1.81 17.74
C GLY A 222 -15.37 -1.61 19.24
N PRO A 223 -16.61 -1.40 19.70
CA PRO A 223 -16.88 -1.18 21.13
C PRO A 223 -16.62 -2.40 21.99
N ASP A 224 -16.66 -3.61 21.41
CA ASP A 224 -16.31 -4.88 22.06
C ASP A 224 -15.01 -5.43 21.46
N ALA A 225 -13.97 -5.55 22.29
CA ALA A 225 -12.65 -6.02 21.83
C ALA A 225 -12.67 -7.51 21.39
N GLY A 226 -13.52 -8.33 21.97
CA GLY A 226 -13.66 -9.74 21.60
C GLY A 226 -14.32 -9.88 20.21
N GLU A 227 -15.35 -9.10 19.93
CA GLU A 227 -15.98 -9.06 18.62
C GLU A 227 -15.02 -8.50 17.55
N ALA A 228 -14.29 -7.44 17.88
CA ALA A 228 -13.27 -6.87 17.00
C ALA A 228 -12.18 -7.91 16.68
N LEU A 229 -11.71 -8.68 17.66
CA LEU A 229 -10.73 -9.73 17.43
C LEU A 229 -11.29 -10.87 16.54
N ARG A 230 -12.54 -11.30 16.75
CA ARG A 230 -13.18 -12.28 15.87
C ARG A 230 -13.31 -11.77 14.43
N THR A 231 -13.65 -10.50 14.27
CA THR A 231 -13.73 -9.86 12.95
C THR A 231 -12.35 -9.78 12.27
N ALA A 232 -11.33 -9.35 12.99
CA ALA A 232 -9.95 -9.31 12.48
C ALA A 232 -9.45 -10.72 12.11
N HIS A 233 -9.70 -11.72 12.94
CA HIS A 233 -9.35 -13.10 12.65
C HIS A 233 -10.07 -13.63 11.39
N ARG A 234 -11.35 -13.39 11.25
CA ARG A 234 -12.14 -13.84 10.09
C ARG A 234 -11.66 -13.19 8.78
N LEU A 235 -11.32 -11.89 8.79
CA LEU A 235 -11.00 -11.13 7.59
C LEU A 235 -9.49 -11.09 7.28
N TRP A 236 -8.64 -11.10 8.31
CA TRP A 236 -7.20 -10.81 8.17
C TRP A 236 -6.30 -11.78 8.95
N ALA A 237 -6.70 -13.06 9.10
CA ALA A 237 -5.82 -14.07 9.67
C ALA A 237 -4.49 -14.20 8.91
N SER A 238 -4.48 -13.85 7.62
CA SER A 238 -3.29 -13.84 6.76
C SER A 238 -2.16 -12.94 7.29
N GLU A 239 -2.45 -11.88 8.06
CA GLU A 239 -1.42 -11.03 8.69
C GLU A 239 -0.50 -11.77 9.67
N ALA A 240 -0.96 -12.90 10.19
CA ALA A 240 -0.19 -13.74 11.12
C ALA A 240 0.50 -14.94 10.46
N LEU A 241 0.43 -15.06 9.12
CA LEU A 241 1.13 -16.11 8.40
C LEU A 241 2.66 -15.86 8.42
N PRO A 242 3.46 -16.91 8.66
CA PRO A 242 4.89 -16.78 8.79
C PRO A 242 5.62 -16.72 7.43
N GLY A 243 6.80 -16.09 7.44
CA GLY A 243 7.77 -16.18 6.35
C GLY A 243 7.31 -15.55 5.04
N GLN A 244 7.41 -16.31 3.96
CA GLN A 244 7.10 -15.85 2.61
C GLN A 244 5.72 -16.26 2.09
N LEU A 245 4.86 -16.83 2.94
CA LEU A 245 3.55 -17.36 2.50
C LEU A 245 2.70 -16.29 1.82
N LEU A 246 2.67 -15.06 2.33
CA LEU A 246 1.95 -13.95 1.71
C LEU A 246 2.35 -13.71 0.25
N SER A 247 3.61 -13.93 -0.11
CA SER A 247 4.10 -13.71 -1.47
C SER A 247 4.01 -14.93 -2.39
N LEU A 248 3.75 -16.12 -1.84
CA LEU A 248 3.84 -17.38 -2.57
C LEU A 248 2.50 -18.08 -2.79
N LEU A 249 1.53 -17.88 -1.90
CA LEU A 249 0.22 -18.53 -2.03
C LEU A 249 -0.57 -17.90 -3.20
N PRO A 250 -1.10 -18.74 -4.13
CA PRO A 250 -1.60 -18.22 -5.40
C PRO A 250 -3.10 -17.92 -5.43
N THR A 251 -3.90 -18.37 -4.46
CA THR A 251 -5.36 -18.18 -4.51
C THR A 251 -5.95 -17.94 -3.12
N PRO A 252 -7.13 -17.29 -3.01
CA PRO A 252 -7.84 -17.13 -1.74
C PRO A 252 -8.01 -18.46 -0.98
N ALA A 253 -8.34 -19.55 -1.67
CA ALA A 253 -8.51 -20.88 -1.07
C ALA A 253 -7.21 -21.40 -0.40
N HIS A 254 -6.04 -21.12 -0.97
CA HIS A 254 -4.76 -21.49 -0.32
C HIS A 254 -4.49 -20.64 0.93
N PHE A 255 -4.88 -19.37 0.90
CA PHE A 255 -4.79 -18.51 2.09
C PHE A 255 -5.73 -18.99 3.19
N GLU A 256 -6.99 -19.35 2.87
CA GLU A 256 -7.94 -19.91 3.84
C GLU A 256 -7.38 -21.17 4.50
N GLN A 257 -6.88 -22.14 3.70
CA GLN A 257 -6.24 -23.35 4.22
C GLN A 257 -5.04 -23.06 5.13
N ALA A 258 -4.17 -22.12 4.73
CA ALA A 258 -3.03 -21.74 5.57
C ALA A 258 -3.46 -21.04 6.86
N CYS A 259 -4.55 -20.28 6.81
CA CYS A 259 -5.09 -19.55 7.95
C CYS A 259 -5.85 -20.43 8.97
N GLU A 260 -6.23 -21.67 8.61
CA GLU A 260 -6.78 -22.63 9.58
C GLU A 260 -5.88 -22.89 10.79
N LEU A 261 -4.56 -22.68 10.62
CA LEU A 261 -3.55 -22.84 11.68
C LEU A 261 -3.29 -21.55 12.47
N VAL A 262 -3.92 -20.44 12.10
CA VAL A 262 -3.75 -19.15 12.76
C VAL A 262 -4.81 -18.99 13.84
N THR A 263 -4.38 -18.78 15.07
CA THR A 263 -5.30 -18.54 16.20
C THR A 263 -5.62 -17.04 16.33
N PRO A 264 -6.77 -16.68 16.95
CA PRO A 264 -7.08 -15.27 17.23
C PRO A 264 -5.99 -14.54 18.01
N GLU A 265 -5.33 -15.23 18.96
CA GLU A 265 -4.24 -14.65 19.79
C GLU A 265 -3.02 -14.28 18.93
N ARG A 266 -2.75 -15.02 17.87
CA ARG A 266 -1.68 -14.67 16.90
C ARG A 266 -2.05 -13.44 16.07
N VAL A 267 -3.34 -13.30 15.71
CA VAL A 267 -3.82 -12.09 15.03
C VAL A 267 -3.73 -10.88 15.95
N ALA A 268 -4.10 -11.01 17.23
CA ALA A 268 -4.00 -9.95 18.24
C ALA A 268 -2.56 -9.42 18.47
N GLN A 269 -1.53 -10.19 18.08
CA GLN A 269 -0.13 -9.73 18.10
C GLN A 269 0.22 -8.83 16.92
N ARG A 270 -0.62 -8.76 15.90
CA ARG A 270 -0.40 -8.02 14.65
C ARG A 270 -1.42 -6.91 14.41
N VAL A 271 -2.66 -7.12 14.87
CA VAL A 271 -3.78 -6.23 14.65
C VAL A 271 -4.29 -5.75 16.01
N ILE A 272 -4.40 -4.44 16.18
CA ILE A 272 -4.97 -3.86 17.40
C ILE A 272 -6.48 -3.97 17.31
N CYS A 273 -7.09 -4.64 18.30
CA CYS A 273 -8.52 -4.89 18.33
C CYS A 273 -9.19 -4.21 19.51
N GLY A 274 -10.32 -3.52 19.27
CA GLY A 274 -11.16 -2.91 20.28
C GLY A 274 -10.94 -1.41 20.50
N PRO A 275 -11.55 -0.85 21.57
CA PRO A 275 -11.70 0.60 21.76
C PRO A 275 -10.61 1.25 22.64
N ASP A 276 -9.53 0.53 22.99
CA ASP A 276 -8.45 1.08 23.82
C ASP A 276 -7.61 2.12 23.04
N ALA A 277 -7.90 3.41 23.25
CA ALA A 277 -7.22 4.52 22.57
C ALA A 277 -5.70 4.50 22.81
N ASP A 278 -5.26 4.15 24.03
CA ASP A 278 -3.83 4.14 24.36
C ASP A 278 -3.08 3.05 23.57
N ALA A 279 -3.73 1.91 23.28
CA ALA A 279 -3.14 0.87 22.45
C ALA A 279 -2.92 1.36 21.01
N HIS A 280 -3.89 2.05 20.42
CA HIS A 280 -3.76 2.66 19.08
C HIS A 280 -2.67 3.73 19.05
N ILE A 281 -2.63 4.62 20.04
CA ILE A 281 -1.63 5.69 20.14
C ILE A 281 -0.22 5.11 20.28
N ARG A 282 -0.01 4.13 21.18
CA ARG A 282 1.31 3.48 21.34
C ARG A 282 1.80 2.82 20.06
N ALA A 283 0.91 2.18 19.32
CA ALA A 283 1.29 1.55 18.06
C ALA A 283 1.72 2.57 17.00
N LEU A 284 1.01 3.70 16.89
CA LEU A 284 1.35 4.78 15.98
C LEU A 284 2.66 5.49 16.40
N ALA A 285 2.87 5.69 17.69
CA ALA A 285 4.11 6.25 18.24
C ALA A 285 5.34 5.41 17.89
N ALA A 286 5.23 4.08 17.89
CA ALA A 286 6.32 3.19 17.52
C ALA A 286 6.84 3.43 16.08
N TYR A 287 5.95 3.80 15.14
CA TYR A 287 6.37 4.20 13.79
C TYR A 287 7.12 5.54 13.80
N ALA A 288 6.60 6.51 14.54
CA ALA A 288 7.27 7.82 14.68
C ALA A 288 8.68 7.66 15.27
N GLU A 289 8.84 6.85 16.32
CA GLU A 289 10.12 6.51 16.96
C GLU A 289 11.06 5.78 16.01
N ALA A 290 10.54 4.93 15.11
CA ALA A 290 11.32 4.25 14.08
C ALA A 290 11.68 5.15 12.88
N GLY A 291 11.26 6.42 12.87
CA GLY A 291 11.64 7.42 11.87
C GLY A 291 10.77 7.44 10.61
N PHE A 292 9.47 7.12 10.75
CA PHE A 292 8.49 7.21 9.67
C PHE A 292 7.93 8.63 9.55
N ASP A 293 7.80 9.10 8.32
CA ASP A 293 7.24 10.42 7.99
C ASP A 293 5.72 10.40 7.93
N THR A 294 5.13 9.29 7.46
CA THR A 294 3.66 9.11 7.39
C THR A 294 3.29 7.69 7.78
N VAL A 295 2.21 7.54 8.57
CA VAL A 295 1.65 6.23 8.94
C VAL A 295 0.18 6.16 8.52
N TYR A 296 -0.16 5.14 7.74
CA TYR A 296 -1.52 4.93 7.23
C TYR A 296 -2.22 3.86 8.04
N VAL A 297 -3.41 4.17 8.54
CA VAL A 297 -4.22 3.27 9.35
C VAL A 297 -5.33 2.67 8.50
N ASN A 298 -5.44 1.35 8.50
CA ASN A 298 -6.60 0.65 7.94
C ASN A 298 -7.52 0.16 9.05
N GLN A 299 -8.81 0.45 8.93
CA GLN A 299 -9.87 -0.13 9.76
C GLN A 299 -10.41 -1.40 9.11
N ILE A 300 -10.25 -2.54 9.78
CA ILE A 300 -10.83 -3.82 9.42
C ILE A 300 -12.31 -3.87 9.84
N GLY A 301 -13.16 -4.36 8.94
CA GLY A 301 -14.56 -4.62 9.23
C GLY A 301 -15.50 -3.46 8.93
N PRO A 302 -16.81 -3.64 9.21
CA PRO A 302 -17.85 -2.79 8.64
C PRO A 302 -18.06 -1.44 9.34
N ASP A 303 -17.69 -1.30 10.63
CA ASP A 303 -17.96 -0.07 11.38
C ASP A 303 -16.91 1.02 11.11
N GLN A 304 -16.94 1.52 9.88
CA GLN A 304 -16.05 2.60 9.45
C GLN A 304 -16.38 3.92 10.15
N ARG A 305 -17.67 4.25 10.30
CA ARG A 305 -18.11 5.49 10.92
C ARG A 305 -17.69 5.58 12.38
N GLY A 306 -17.92 4.53 13.15
CA GLY A 306 -17.49 4.47 14.55
C GLY A 306 -15.98 4.61 14.71
N PHE A 307 -15.21 3.97 13.81
CA PHE A 307 -13.77 4.12 13.77
C PHE A 307 -13.32 5.57 13.51
N PHE A 308 -13.89 6.24 12.50
CA PHE A 308 -13.52 7.63 12.20
C PHE A 308 -13.88 8.58 13.34
N ASP A 309 -15.04 8.41 13.96
CA ASP A 309 -15.44 9.20 15.14
C ASP A 309 -14.52 8.97 16.35
N PHE A 310 -14.08 7.73 16.57
CA PHE A 310 -13.13 7.37 17.61
C PHE A 310 -11.75 7.98 17.33
N TYR A 311 -11.22 7.86 16.13
CA TYR A 311 -9.92 8.44 15.78
C TYR A 311 -9.93 9.95 15.87
N ARG A 312 -10.94 10.62 15.32
CA ARG A 312 -11.10 12.07 15.39
C ARG A 312 -11.14 12.59 16.81
N SER A 313 -11.82 11.88 17.72
CA SER A 313 -12.08 12.37 19.09
C SER A 313 -11.06 11.91 20.13
N LYS A 314 -10.41 10.76 19.94
CA LYS A 314 -9.61 10.08 20.98
C LYS A 314 -8.16 9.82 20.58
N VAL A 315 -7.86 9.60 19.29
CA VAL A 315 -6.52 9.19 18.87
C VAL A 315 -5.75 10.34 18.23
N LEU A 316 -6.24 10.90 17.13
CA LEU A 316 -5.52 11.94 16.38
C LEU A 316 -5.16 13.18 17.21
N PRO A 317 -6.02 13.71 18.12
CA PRO A 317 -5.67 14.85 18.94
C PRO A 317 -4.48 14.62 19.89
N GLN A 318 -4.24 13.37 20.31
CA GLN A 318 -3.13 13.01 21.19
C GLN A 318 -1.79 12.87 20.43
N LEU A 319 -1.84 12.74 19.11
CA LEU A 319 -0.68 12.57 18.23
C LEU A 319 -0.22 13.89 17.61
N ALA A 320 -1.03 14.95 17.73
CA ALA A 320 -0.76 16.28 17.17
C ALA A 320 0.09 17.17 18.10
N GLY A 321 0.62 16.61 19.22
CA GLY A 321 1.39 17.32 20.25
C GLY A 321 2.89 17.37 19.99
#